data_aaa4b6642352db64556b80b3b287752d
#
_entry.id   aaa4b6642352db64556b80b3b287752d
#
_cell.length_a   1.000
_cell.length_b   1.000
_cell.length_c   1.000
_cell.angle_alpha   90.00
_cell.angle_beta   90.00
_cell.angle_gamma   90.00
#
_symmetry.space_group_name_H-M   'P 1'
#
loop_
_entity.id
_entity.type
_entity.pdbx_description
1 polymer ?
#
loop_
_entity_poly.entity_id
_entity_poly.type
_entity_poly.pdbx_seq_one_letter_code
_entity_poly.pdbx_strand_id
1 'polypeptide(L)'
;HTVIYGRAMHEAVSQYLLRKLDGSKFALDELLDCFEANFDPQGFLDANHQEERFRIGREALVRFYRDEEKRSSVPKFIEKEFSFVIGNNKIIGRFDRIDMEQLGVVIMDFKTSAIKTQKDADKRVQESKQLALYALAYQYIFGVLPIAVELYFLESGIIGRHELSEEDLGDVQEDILEVSTGIRQQEYPAKPEYKACTYCAYNQICPSAVIR
;
A
#
# COMPACT_ATOMS: atom_id res chain seq x y z
N HIS A 1 -7.46 -0.66 15.13
CA HIS A 1 -6.02 -0.41 15.34
C HIS A 1 -5.20 -0.50 14.06
N THR A 2 -5.47 -1.48 13.17
CA THR A 2 -4.70 -1.66 11.93
C THR A 2 -4.67 -0.43 11.04
N VAL A 3 -5.80 0.24 10.86
CA VAL A 3 -5.91 1.46 10.02
C VAL A 3 -5.14 2.63 10.66
N ILE A 4 -5.30 2.81 11.96
CA ILE A 4 -4.64 3.89 12.72
C ILE A 4 -3.13 3.72 12.69
N TYR A 5 -2.66 2.52 13.03
CA TYR A 5 -1.25 2.16 12.98
C TYR A 5 -0.67 2.31 11.57
N GLY A 6 -1.38 1.78 10.56
CA GLY A 6 -0.97 1.90 9.16
C GLY A 6 -0.81 3.36 8.74
N ARG A 7 -1.78 4.21 9.09
CA ARG A 7 -1.74 5.65 8.80
C ARG A 7 -0.53 6.33 9.43
N ALA A 8 -0.24 6.07 10.72
CA ALA A 8 0.91 6.66 11.40
C ALA A 8 2.24 6.25 10.75
N MET A 9 2.37 4.98 10.35
CA MET A 9 3.55 4.47 9.64
C MET A 9 3.72 5.12 8.26
N HIS A 10 2.64 5.19 7.46
CA HIS A 10 2.67 5.81 6.14
C HIS A 10 3.01 7.31 6.24
N GLU A 11 2.43 8.03 7.21
CA GLU A 11 2.72 9.45 7.41
C GLU A 11 4.21 9.68 7.73
N ALA A 12 4.77 8.91 8.65
CA ALA A 12 6.19 9.03 9.01
C ALA A 12 7.11 8.74 7.81
N VAL A 13 6.83 7.65 7.07
CA VAL A 13 7.60 7.27 5.88
C VAL A 13 7.49 8.33 4.79
N SER A 14 6.29 8.84 4.52
CA SER A 14 6.08 9.84 3.47
C SER A 14 6.77 11.16 3.78
N GLN A 15 6.71 11.64 5.04
CA GLN A 15 7.41 12.87 5.46
C GLN A 15 8.93 12.74 5.30
N TYR A 16 9.51 11.61 5.70
CA TYR A 16 10.93 11.34 5.48
C TYR A 16 11.28 11.37 3.99
N LEU A 17 10.51 10.67 3.14
CA LEU A 17 10.78 10.58 1.71
C LEU A 17 10.57 11.92 0.99
N LEU A 18 9.59 12.72 1.39
CA LEU A 18 9.38 14.07 0.86
C LEU A 18 10.58 14.98 1.17
N ARG A 19 11.13 14.91 2.40
CA ARG A 19 12.33 15.64 2.77
C ARG A 19 13.56 15.17 1.97
N LYS A 20 13.69 13.86 1.77
CA LYS A 20 14.75 13.29 0.92
C LYS A 20 14.62 13.78 -0.52
N LEU A 21 13.41 13.89 -1.05
CA LEU A 21 13.12 14.36 -2.41
C LEU A 21 13.50 15.85 -2.59
N ASP A 22 13.27 16.70 -1.60
CA ASP A 22 13.63 18.12 -1.65
C ASP A 22 15.10 18.40 -1.27
N GLY A 23 15.87 17.35 -0.97
CA GLY A 23 17.29 17.44 -0.60
C GLY A 23 17.53 17.86 0.86
N SER A 24 16.49 17.94 1.68
CA SER A 24 16.61 18.26 3.09
C SER A 24 17.03 17.03 3.89
N LYS A 25 17.74 17.26 4.99
CA LYS A 25 18.04 16.21 5.96
C LYS A 25 16.81 15.97 6.84
N PHE A 26 16.55 14.71 7.13
CA PHE A 26 15.53 14.28 8.07
C PHE A 26 16.15 13.20 8.95
N ALA A 27 16.41 13.56 10.21
CA ALA A 27 17.07 12.64 11.13
C ALA A 27 16.16 11.50 11.58
N LEU A 28 16.77 10.42 12.08
CA LEU A 28 16.02 9.29 12.62
C LEU A 28 15.03 9.71 13.72
N ASP A 29 15.47 10.61 14.60
CA ASP A 29 14.61 11.08 15.69
C ASP A 29 13.38 11.84 15.15
N GLU A 30 13.55 12.67 14.10
CA GLU A 30 12.42 13.36 13.46
C GLU A 30 11.42 12.37 12.82
N LEU A 31 11.91 11.26 12.23
CA LEU A 31 11.07 10.20 11.68
C LEU A 31 10.25 9.52 12.79
N LEU A 32 10.89 9.25 13.93
CA LEU A 32 10.23 8.62 15.07
C LEU A 32 9.23 9.56 15.74
N ASP A 33 9.58 10.83 15.90
CA ASP A 33 8.67 11.87 16.43
C ASP A 33 7.43 12.03 15.55
N CYS A 34 7.60 11.99 14.22
CA CYS A 34 6.49 12.03 13.29
C CYS A 34 5.55 10.83 13.46
N PHE A 35 6.09 9.63 13.66
CA PHE A 35 5.30 8.43 13.95
C PHE A 35 4.54 8.58 15.27
N GLU A 36 5.22 9.00 16.35
CA GLU A 36 4.62 9.18 17.67
C GLU A 36 3.47 10.20 17.64
N ALA A 37 3.67 11.33 16.97
CA ALA A 37 2.67 12.38 16.85
C ALA A 37 1.39 11.92 16.11
N ASN A 38 1.52 10.93 15.23
CA ASN A 38 0.39 10.38 14.44
C ASN A 38 -0.15 9.06 14.99
N PHE A 39 0.44 8.52 16.04
CA PHE A 39 0.01 7.28 16.67
C PHE A 39 -1.14 7.52 17.63
N ASP A 40 -2.37 7.40 17.12
CA ASP A 40 -3.58 7.52 17.95
C ASP A 40 -3.76 6.25 18.81
N PRO A 41 -3.86 6.37 20.14
CA PRO A 41 -4.07 5.24 21.05
C PRO A 41 -5.44 4.56 20.93
N GLN A 42 -6.37 5.13 20.18
CA GLN A 42 -7.71 4.58 20.05
C GLN A 42 -7.76 3.30 19.18
N GLY A 43 -8.66 2.40 19.53
CA GLY A 43 -8.95 1.21 18.73
C GLY A 43 -7.99 0.03 18.93
N PHE A 44 -7.07 0.09 19.89
CA PHE A 44 -6.29 -1.07 20.33
C PHE A 44 -7.08 -1.92 21.32
N LEU A 45 -6.75 -3.21 21.41
CA LEU A 45 -7.46 -4.16 22.27
C LEU A 45 -7.31 -3.81 23.76
N ASP A 46 -6.08 -3.48 24.14
CA ASP A 46 -5.67 -3.07 25.47
C ASP A 46 -4.35 -2.27 25.44
N ALA A 47 -3.88 -1.81 26.58
CA ALA A 47 -2.65 -1.03 26.70
C ALA A 47 -1.40 -1.83 26.28
N ASN A 48 -1.34 -3.12 26.58
CA ASN A 48 -0.19 -3.97 26.22
C ASN A 48 -0.10 -4.13 24.70
N HIS A 49 -1.23 -4.36 24.05
CA HIS A 49 -1.30 -4.44 22.59
C HIS A 49 -0.91 -3.12 21.91
N GLN A 50 -1.35 -2.00 22.46
CA GLN A 50 -0.95 -0.67 22.01
C GLN A 50 0.56 -0.46 22.12
N GLU A 51 1.15 -0.75 23.28
CA GLU A 51 2.58 -0.59 23.55
C GLU A 51 3.42 -1.50 22.64
N GLU A 52 3.01 -2.74 22.46
CA GLU A 52 3.68 -3.66 21.54
C GLU A 52 3.65 -3.17 20.09
N ARG A 53 2.49 -2.70 19.59
CA ARG A 53 2.39 -2.15 18.23
C ARG A 53 3.24 -0.90 18.05
N PHE A 54 3.28 -0.04 19.08
CA PHE A 54 4.14 1.15 19.08
C PHE A 54 5.62 0.77 18.99
N ARG A 55 6.07 -0.17 19.83
CA ARG A 55 7.45 -0.67 19.81
C ARG A 55 7.82 -1.27 18.45
N ILE A 56 6.97 -2.15 17.89
CA ILE A 56 7.18 -2.77 16.58
C ILE A 56 7.28 -1.70 15.49
N GLY A 57 6.43 -0.68 15.52
CA GLY A 57 6.46 0.43 14.56
C GLY A 57 7.77 1.21 14.62
N ARG A 58 8.24 1.55 15.81
CA ARG A 58 9.55 2.22 15.98
C ARG A 58 10.70 1.38 15.44
N GLU A 59 10.74 0.09 15.77
CA GLU A 59 11.78 -0.83 15.26
C GLU A 59 11.75 -0.95 13.72
N ALA A 60 10.56 -1.01 13.15
CA ALA A 60 10.37 -1.04 11.69
C ALA A 60 10.87 0.25 11.02
N LEU A 61 10.58 1.42 11.60
CA LEU A 61 11.04 2.71 11.09
C LEU A 61 12.56 2.90 11.24
N VAL A 62 13.17 2.43 12.31
CA VAL A 62 14.62 2.41 12.45
C VAL A 62 15.27 1.56 11.37
N ARG A 63 14.68 0.41 11.03
CA ARG A 63 15.15 -0.45 9.93
C ARG A 63 14.98 0.27 8.59
N PHE A 64 13.77 0.76 8.32
CA PHE A 64 13.45 1.52 7.11
C PHE A 64 14.45 2.66 6.88
N TYR A 65 14.71 3.48 7.90
CA TYR A 65 15.66 4.59 7.83
C TYR A 65 17.05 4.11 7.41
N ARG A 66 17.59 3.07 8.07
CA ARG A 66 18.92 2.53 7.76
C ARG A 66 19.01 1.97 6.34
N ASP A 67 17.96 1.34 5.87
CA ASP A 67 17.92 0.75 4.53
C ASP A 67 17.79 1.83 3.47
N GLU A 68 16.99 2.87 3.73
CA GLU A 68 16.77 3.97 2.82
C GLU A 68 18.00 4.90 2.71
N GLU A 69 18.77 5.07 3.80
CA GLU A 69 20.05 5.82 3.77
C GLU A 69 21.14 5.11 2.92
N LYS A 70 21.04 3.80 2.75
CA LYS A 70 21.93 3.02 1.88
C LYS A 70 21.45 2.96 0.43
N ARG A 71 20.18 3.28 0.19
CA ARG A 71 19.57 3.20 -1.13
C ARG A 71 20.09 4.35 -2.01
N SER A 72 20.62 4.00 -3.17
CA SER A 72 21.14 4.98 -4.14
C SER A 72 20.05 5.64 -4.98
N SER A 73 18.87 5.04 -5.09
CA SER A 73 17.75 5.61 -5.84
C SER A 73 17.10 6.75 -5.05
N VAL A 74 16.87 7.87 -5.73
CA VAL A 74 16.07 8.97 -5.20
C VAL A 74 14.65 8.83 -5.75
N PRO A 75 13.61 8.93 -4.89
CA PRO A 75 12.25 8.90 -5.38
C PRO A 75 12.00 10.02 -6.40
N LYS A 76 11.25 9.70 -7.45
CA LYS A 76 10.79 10.70 -8.42
C LYS A 76 9.51 11.38 -7.96
N PHE A 77 8.61 10.61 -7.37
CA PHE A 77 7.38 11.10 -6.79
C PHE A 77 7.08 10.38 -5.47
N ILE A 78 6.58 11.13 -4.50
CA ILE A 78 6.05 10.64 -3.23
C ILE A 78 4.64 11.18 -3.06
N GLU A 79 3.70 10.33 -2.61
CA GLU A 79 2.28 10.70 -2.36
C GLU A 79 1.65 11.42 -3.58
N LYS A 80 2.01 10.98 -4.79
CA LYS A 80 1.55 11.62 -6.03
C LYS A 80 0.13 11.21 -6.37
N GLU A 81 -0.79 12.14 -6.28
CA GLU A 81 -2.16 11.94 -6.74
C GLU A 81 -2.23 11.72 -8.25
N PHE A 82 -3.16 10.87 -8.66
CA PHE A 82 -3.44 10.61 -10.05
C PHE A 82 -4.95 10.57 -10.34
N SER A 83 -5.27 10.83 -11.59
CA SER A 83 -6.62 10.66 -12.12
C SER A 83 -6.52 10.33 -13.62
N PHE A 84 -7.26 9.33 -14.06
CA PHE A 84 -7.42 8.99 -15.47
C PHE A 84 -8.83 8.50 -15.74
N VAL A 85 -9.20 8.35 -17.02
CA VAL A 85 -10.52 7.90 -17.44
C VAL A 85 -10.39 6.64 -18.25
N ILE A 86 -11.19 5.63 -17.94
CA ILE A 86 -11.33 4.40 -18.72
C ILE A 86 -12.81 4.13 -18.99
N GLY A 87 -13.19 4.14 -20.28
CA GLY A 87 -14.61 4.15 -20.66
C GLY A 87 -15.32 5.38 -20.04
N ASN A 88 -16.39 5.13 -19.30
CA ASN A 88 -17.15 6.16 -18.58
C ASN A 88 -16.76 6.27 -17.09
N ASN A 89 -15.59 5.73 -16.71
CA ASN A 89 -15.16 5.68 -15.31
C ASN A 89 -13.99 6.62 -15.10
N LYS A 90 -14.10 7.51 -14.13
CA LYS A 90 -12.98 8.29 -13.60
C LYS A 90 -12.36 7.52 -12.44
N ILE A 91 -11.11 7.13 -12.60
CA ILE A 91 -10.31 6.48 -11.57
C ILE A 91 -9.44 7.55 -10.92
N ILE A 92 -9.43 7.58 -9.60
CA ILE A 92 -8.60 8.48 -8.80
C ILE A 92 -7.83 7.64 -7.78
N GLY A 93 -6.62 8.07 -7.46
CA GLY A 93 -5.80 7.41 -6.46
C GLY A 93 -4.55 8.21 -6.16
N ARG A 94 -3.64 7.58 -5.43
CA ARG A 94 -2.38 8.17 -5.03
C ARG A 94 -1.32 7.09 -4.98
N PHE A 95 -0.20 7.35 -5.65
CA PHE A 95 0.99 6.51 -5.54
C PHE A 95 1.72 6.83 -4.25
N ASP A 96 2.11 5.83 -3.48
CA ASP A 96 2.92 6.05 -2.28
C ASP A 96 4.33 6.52 -2.69
N ARG A 97 4.97 5.79 -3.61
CA ARG A 97 6.32 6.09 -4.09
C ARG A 97 6.53 5.65 -5.54
N ILE A 98 7.21 6.47 -6.31
CA ILE A 98 7.69 6.15 -7.67
C ILE A 98 9.18 6.44 -7.73
N ASP A 99 9.97 5.42 -8.03
CA ASP A 99 11.42 5.52 -8.23
C ASP A 99 11.77 5.48 -9.71
N MET A 100 12.85 6.17 -10.06
CA MET A 100 13.50 6.05 -11.36
C MET A 100 14.75 5.18 -11.19
N GLU A 101 14.73 3.99 -11.76
CA GLU A 101 15.90 3.11 -11.88
C GLU A 101 16.57 3.26 -13.26
N GLN A 102 17.73 2.63 -13.44
CA GLN A 102 18.46 2.71 -14.72
C GLN A 102 17.67 2.20 -15.92
N LEU A 103 16.85 1.17 -15.72
CA LEU A 103 16.07 0.50 -16.77
C LEU A 103 14.65 1.06 -16.94
N GLY A 104 14.18 1.88 -16.01
CA GLY A 104 12.83 2.46 -16.07
C GLY A 104 12.25 2.78 -14.70
N VAL A 105 10.94 2.84 -14.66
CA VAL A 105 10.18 3.25 -13.48
C VAL A 105 9.76 2.04 -12.64
N VAL A 106 9.88 2.17 -11.33
CA VAL A 106 9.34 1.23 -10.34
C VAL A 106 8.33 1.93 -9.46
N ILE A 107 7.16 1.33 -9.27
CA ILE A 107 6.13 1.83 -8.37
C ILE A 107 6.17 0.99 -7.11
N MET A 108 6.25 1.64 -5.94
CA MET A 108 6.28 0.99 -4.64
C MET A 108 5.12 1.44 -3.77
N ASP A 109 4.52 0.48 -3.07
CA ASP A 109 3.49 0.72 -2.06
C ASP A 109 3.96 0.15 -0.71
N PHE A 110 3.69 0.86 0.38
CA PHE A 110 4.10 0.46 1.72
C PHE A 110 3.02 -0.35 2.42
N LYS A 111 3.41 -1.43 3.07
CA LYS A 111 2.51 -2.27 3.86
C LYS A 111 3.02 -2.42 5.29
N THR A 112 2.13 -2.25 6.25
CA THR A 112 2.44 -2.44 7.68
C THR A 112 2.24 -3.87 8.14
N SER A 113 1.72 -4.76 7.28
CA SER A 113 1.60 -6.18 7.61
C SER A 113 2.97 -6.87 7.56
N ALA A 114 3.21 -7.77 8.50
CA ALA A 114 4.40 -8.61 8.47
C ALA A 114 4.29 -9.70 7.40
N ILE A 115 5.40 -9.97 6.73
CA ILE A 115 5.60 -11.10 5.82
C ILE A 115 6.83 -11.88 6.29
N LYS A 116 6.85 -13.20 6.09
CA LYS A 116 7.91 -14.03 6.67
C LYS A 116 9.01 -14.39 5.68
N THR A 117 8.66 -14.54 4.40
CA THR A 117 9.61 -14.99 3.37
C THR A 117 9.56 -14.10 2.13
N GLN A 118 10.67 -14.05 1.40
CA GLN A 118 10.73 -13.35 0.11
C GLN A 118 9.71 -13.92 -0.88
N LYS A 119 9.57 -15.24 -0.94
CA LYS A 119 8.60 -15.91 -1.82
C LYS A 119 7.16 -15.46 -1.55
N ASP A 120 6.78 -15.32 -0.28
CA ASP A 120 5.45 -14.85 0.07
C ASP A 120 5.27 -13.37 -0.29
N ALA A 121 6.33 -12.56 -0.14
CA ALA A 121 6.32 -11.16 -0.53
C ALA A 121 6.12 -11.01 -2.05
N ASP A 122 6.90 -11.72 -2.86
CA ASP A 122 6.79 -11.67 -4.33
C ASP A 122 5.41 -12.16 -4.80
N LYS A 123 4.91 -13.24 -4.21
CA LYS A 123 3.55 -13.71 -4.47
C LYS A 123 2.49 -12.66 -4.16
N ARG A 124 2.62 -11.93 -3.03
CA ARG A 124 1.70 -10.85 -2.66
C ARG A 124 1.72 -9.69 -3.64
N VAL A 125 2.89 -9.39 -4.21
CA VAL A 125 3.00 -8.36 -5.26
C VAL A 125 2.29 -8.82 -6.52
N GLN A 126 2.57 -10.05 -6.99
CA GLN A 126 1.94 -10.62 -8.19
C GLN A 126 0.41 -10.66 -8.09
N GLU A 127 -0.14 -10.96 -6.92
CA GLU A 127 -1.59 -11.01 -6.68
C GLU A 127 -2.21 -9.63 -6.38
N SER A 128 -1.44 -8.54 -6.42
CA SER A 128 -1.90 -7.22 -5.99
C SER A 128 -2.62 -6.46 -7.11
N LYS A 129 -3.95 -6.50 -7.11
CA LYS A 129 -4.78 -5.66 -8.00
C LYS A 129 -4.52 -4.17 -7.81
N GLN A 130 -4.13 -3.72 -6.60
CA GLN A 130 -3.77 -2.33 -6.33
C GLN A 130 -2.54 -1.91 -7.13
N LEU A 131 -1.49 -2.74 -7.15
CA LEU A 131 -0.27 -2.43 -7.88
C LEU A 131 -0.47 -2.51 -9.40
N ALA A 132 -1.26 -3.47 -9.89
CA ALA A 132 -1.64 -3.53 -11.30
C ALA A 132 -2.44 -2.28 -11.72
N LEU A 133 -3.37 -1.80 -10.85
CA LEU A 133 -4.07 -0.54 -11.07
C LEU A 133 -3.12 0.67 -11.07
N TYR A 134 -2.12 0.70 -10.20
CA TYR A 134 -1.11 1.77 -10.19
C TYR A 134 -0.27 1.76 -11.49
N ALA A 135 0.14 0.59 -11.95
CA ALA A 135 0.87 0.46 -13.21
C ALA A 135 0.03 0.93 -14.40
N LEU A 136 -1.24 0.54 -14.45
CA LEU A 136 -2.19 1.01 -15.46
C LEU A 136 -2.35 2.53 -15.41
N ALA A 137 -2.53 3.11 -14.21
CA ALA A 137 -2.62 4.55 -14.02
C ALA A 137 -1.36 5.28 -14.52
N TYR A 138 -0.19 4.73 -14.21
CA TYR A 138 1.07 5.30 -14.67
C TYR A 138 1.18 5.27 -16.21
N GLN A 139 0.83 4.14 -16.82
CA GLN A 139 0.83 4.01 -18.28
C GLN A 139 -0.15 4.99 -18.94
N TYR A 140 -1.37 5.17 -18.41
CA TYR A 140 -2.35 6.13 -18.93
C TYR A 140 -1.87 7.58 -18.86
N ILE A 141 -1.14 7.94 -17.80
CA ILE A 141 -0.72 9.33 -17.54
C ILE A 141 0.59 9.67 -18.24
N PHE A 142 1.55 8.75 -18.23
CA PHE A 142 2.91 8.99 -18.71
C PHE A 142 3.26 8.29 -20.03
N GLY A 143 2.37 7.43 -20.55
CA GLY A 143 2.54 6.76 -21.84
C GLY A 143 3.56 5.61 -21.84
N VAL A 144 4.07 5.20 -20.67
CA VAL A 144 5.06 4.14 -20.53
C VAL A 144 4.67 3.19 -19.40
N LEU A 145 4.92 1.89 -19.60
CA LEU A 145 4.72 0.88 -18.59
C LEU A 145 5.86 0.93 -17.56
N PRO A 146 5.56 0.90 -16.25
CA PRO A 146 6.60 0.66 -15.24
C PRO A 146 7.27 -0.70 -15.46
N ILE A 147 8.57 -0.78 -15.23
CA ILE A 147 9.32 -2.05 -15.38
C ILE A 147 9.00 -3.05 -14.27
N ALA A 148 8.61 -2.56 -13.10
CA ALA A 148 8.22 -3.39 -11.98
C ALA A 148 7.33 -2.65 -10.99
N VAL A 149 6.66 -3.43 -10.15
CA VAL A 149 5.93 -2.96 -8.97
C VAL A 149 6.46 -3.65 -7.73
N GLU A 150 6.39 -2.97 -6.59
CA GLU A 150 6.94 -3.45 -5.32
C GLU A 150 5.98 -3.24 -4.15
N LEU A 151 5.97 -4.18 -3.20
CA LEU A 151 5.43 -3.99 -1.86
C LEU A 151 6.58 -3.99 -0.85
N TYR A 152 6.73 -2.90 -0.14
CA TYR A 152 7.66 -2.83 0.98
C TYR A 152 6.92 -3.13 2.29
N PHE A 153 7.16 -4.30 2.84
CA PHE A 153 6.61 -4.72 4.13
C PHE A 153 7.45 -4.14 5.26
N LEU A 154 7.03 -3.00 5.80
CA LEU A 154 7.80 -2.20 6.76
C LEU A 154 8.20 -2.97 8.01
N GLU A 155 7.29 -3.81 8.57
CA GLU A 155 7.59 -4.57 9.79
C GLU A 155 8.63 -5.67 9.61
N SER A 156 8.75 -6.26 8.44
CA SER A 156 9.76 -7.29 8.16
C SER A 156 10.97 -6.76 7.43
N GLY A 157 10.88 -5.59 6.80
CA GLY A 157 11.93 -5.04 5.93
C GLY A 157 12.06 -5.77 4.59
N ILE A 158 11.11 -6.66 4.26
CA ILE A 158 11.14 -7.43 3.01
C ILE A 158 10.44 -6.62 1.91
N ILE A 159 11.07 -6.56 0.75
CA ILE A 159 10.50 -5.97 -0.46
C ILE A 159 10.20 -7.09 -1.44
N GLY A 160 8.90 -7.30 -1.72
CA GLY A 160 8.49 -8.15 -2.83
C GLY A 160 8.49 -7.35 -4.13
N ARG A 161 8.81 -8.00 -5.26
CA ARG A 161 8.89 -7.39 -6.59
C ARG A 161 8.23 -8.28 -7.64
N HIS A 162 7.57 -7.64 -8.60
CA HIS A 162 7.01 -8.29 -9.77
C HIS A 162 7.24 -7.41 -11.01
N GLU A 163 7.74 -8.03 -12.08
CA GLU A 163 7.85 -7.39 -13.39
C GLU A 163 6.51 -7.55 -14.12
N LEU A 164 5.94 -6.43 -14.56
CA LEU A 164 4.61 -6.40 -15.13
C LEU A 164 4.62 -6.77 -16.61
N SER A 165 3.56 -7.45 -17.03
CA SER A 165 3.25 -7.73 -18.42
C SER A 165 2.00 -6.96 -18.88
N GLU A 166 1.78 -6.92 -20.19
CA GLU A 166 0.54 -6.36 -20.75
C GLU A 166 -0.71 -7.18 -20.33
N GLU A 167 -0.55 -8.47 -20.02
CA GLU A 167 -1.62 -9.34 -19.54
C GLU A 167 -2.10 -8.88 -18.15
N ASP A 168 -1.17 -8.58 -17.23
CA ASP A 168 -1.51 -8.06 -15.89
C ASP A 168 -2.36 -6.78 -15.97
N LEU A 169 -2.12 -5.93 -16.97
CA LEU A 169 -2.90 -4.71 -17.19
C LEU A 169 -4.27 -5.00 -17.80
N GLY A 170 -4.37 -5.99 -18.68
CA GLY A 170 -5.63 -6.43 -19.28
C GLY A 170 -6.63 -6.86 -18.21
N ASP A 171 -6.20 -7.71 -17.30
CA ASP A 171 -7.02 -8.22 -16.20
C ASP A 171 -7.58 -7.09 -15.32
N VAL A 172 -6.75 -6.10 -14.98
CA VAL A 172 -7.22 -4.98 -14.14
C VAL A 172 -8.17 -4.04 -14.89
N GLN A 173 -8.01 -3.90 -16.21
CA GLN A 173 -8.96 -3.14 -17.01
C GLN A 173 -10.34 -3.80 -17.03
N GLU A 174 -10.39 -5.12 -17.20
CA GLU A 174 -11.62 -5.90 -17.15
C GLU A 174 -12.28 -5.80 -15.78
N ASP A 175 -11.51 -5.95 -14.69
CA ASP A 175 -11.99 -5.75 -13.32
C ASP A 175 -12.64 -4.37 -13.10
N ILE A 176 -12.02 -3.30 -13.61
CA ILE A 176 -12.57 -1.94 -13.51
C ILE A 176 -13.93 -1.85 -14.20
N LEU A 177 -14.06 -2.40 -15.40
CA LEU A 177 -15.29 -2.35 -16.19
C LEU A 177 -16.40 -3.20 -15.54
N GLU A 178 -16.07 -4.40 -15.07
CA GLU A 178 -17.00 -5.28 -14.35
C GLU A 178 -17.53 -4.60 -13.08
N VAL A 179 -16.62 -4.16 -12.20
CA VAL A 179 -16.96 -3.52 -10.92
C VAL A 179 -17.78 -2.26 -11.13
N SER A 180 -17.39 -1.42 -12.10
CA SER A 180 -18.12 -0.18 -12.38
C SER A 180 -19.51 -0.42 -12.95
N THR A 181 -19.69 -1.49 -13.71
CA THR A 181 -20.99 -1.91 -14.24
C THR A 181 -21.87 -2.39 -13.09
N GLY A 182 -21.39 -3.27 -12.24
CA GLY A 182 -22.10 -3.75 -11.07
C GLY A 182 -22.55 -2.61 -10.13
N ILE A 183 -21.67 -1.61 -9.90
CA ILE A 183 -22.00 -0.43 -9.10
C ILE A 183 -23.18 0.35 -9.73
N ARG A 184 -23.16 0.58 -11.05
CA ARG A 184 -24.25 1.30 -11.75
C ARG A 184 -25.58 0.52 -11.74
N GLN A 185 -25.50 -0.80 -11.80
CA GLN A 185 -26.66 -1.70 -11.76
C GLN A 185 -27.14 -1.96 -10.33
N GLN A 186 -26.43 -1.42 -9.31
CA GLN A 186 -26.69 -1.66 -7.90
C GLN A 186 -26.60 -3.15 -7.51
N GLU A 187 -25.75 -3.89 -8.18
CA GLU A 187 -25.49 -5.29 -7.93
C GLU A 187 -24.42 -5.45 -6.84
N TYR A 188 -24.87 -5.76 -5.64
CA TYR A 188 -23.99 -5.97 -4.48
C TYR A 188 -24.19 -7.37 -3.87
N PRO A 189 -23.92 -8.46 -4.64
CA PRO A 189 -24.10 -9.81 -4.11
C PRO A 189 -23.13 -10.05 -2.95
N ALA A 190 -23.66 -10.63 -1.87
CA ALA A 190 -22.80 -11.06 -0.76
C ALA A 190 -21.83 -12.16 -1.25
N LYS A 191 -20.55 -12.03 -0.88
CA LYS A 191 -19.51 -13.05 -1.13
C LYS A 191 -19.06 -13.62 0.23
N PRO A 192 -19.86 -14.54 0.83
CA PRO A 192 -19.57 -15.03 2.17
C PRO A 192 -18.40 -16.00 2.15
N GLU A 193 -17.38 -15.68 2.93
CA GLU A 193 -16.22 -16.51 3.23
C GLU A 193 -15.95 -16.47 4.73
N TYR A 194 -15.51 -17.59 5.32
CA TYR A 194 -15.23 -17.65 6.75
C TYR A 194 -14.33 -16.51 7.24
N LYS A 195 -13.21 -16.30 6.57
CA LYS A 195 -12.25 -15.23 6.91
C LYS A 195 -12.85 -13.83 6.75
N ALA A 196 -13.55 -13.58 5.64
CA ALA A 196 -14.18 -12.29 5.39
C ALA A 196 -15.29 -12.00 6.41
N CYS A 197 -16.13 -13.01 6.70
CA CYS A 197 -17.20 -12.87 7.68
C CYS A 197 -16.69 -12.66 9.12
N THR A 198 -15.57 -13.30 9.50
CA THR A 198 -14.97 -13.14 10.84
C THR A 198 -14.62 -11.68 11.16
N TYR A 199 -14.14 -10.93 10.16
CA TYR A 199 -13.75 -9.53 10.34
C TYR A 199 -14.80 -8.53 9.86
N CYS A 200 -15.95 -8.99 9.38
CA CYS A 200 -17.01 -8.12 8.85
C CYS A 200 -17.79 -7.45 9.99
N ALA A 201 -17.89 -6.13 9.96
CA ALA A 201 -18.67 -5.37 10.93
C ALA A 201 -20.19 -5.73 10.92
N TYR A 202 -20.66 -6.31 9.83
CA TYR A 202 -22.06 -6.69 9.64
C TYR A 202 -22.34 -8.18 9.90
N ASN A 203 -21.37 -8.96 10.36
CA ASN A 203 -21.46 -10.41 10.50
C ASN A 203 -22.67 -10.89 11.34
N GLN A 204 -23.01 -10.13 12.39
CA GLN A 204 -24.11 -10.47 13.29
C GLN A 204 -25.51 -10.25 12.69
N ILE A 205 -25.63 -9.35 11.73
CA ILE A 205 -26.91 -9.00 11.11
C ILE A 205 -27.00 -9.42 9.64
N CYS A 206 -25.92 -9.90 9.05
CA CYS A 206 -25.88 -10.31 7.65
C CYS A 206 -26.56 -11.69 7.45
N PRO A 207 -27.61 -11.78 6.60
CA PRO A 207 -28.29 -13.05 6.37
C PRO A 207 -27.41 -14.08 5.66
N SER A 208 -26.36 -13.62 4.96
CA SER A 208 -25.41 -14.46 4.23
C SER A 208 -24.15 -14.81 5.02
N ALA A 209 -24.03 -14.40 6.29
CA ALA A 209 -22.84 -14.71 7.08
C ALA A 209 -22.69 -16.23 7.31
N VAL A 210 -21.48 -16.75 7.05
CA VAL A 210 -21.14 -18.17 7.29
C VAL A 210 -20.65 -18.44 8.72
N ILE A 211 -20.52 -17.40 9.54
CA ILE A 211 -20.23 -17.46 10.98
C ILE A 211 -21.41 -16.89 11.74
N ARG A 212 -21.86 -17.57 12.75
CA ARG A 212 -22.87 -17.11 13.71
C ARG A 212 -22.37 -17.38 15.13
#